data_2ea689b5bd002f3e8d29f883c7d759ed
#
_entry.id   2ea689b5bd002f3e8d29f883c7d759ed
#
_cell.length_a   1.000
_cell.length_b   1.000
_cell.length_c   1.000
_cell.angle_alpha   90.00
_cell.angle_beta   90.00
_cell.angle_gamma   90.00
#
_symmetry.space_group_name_H-M   'P 1'
#
loop_
_entity.id
_entity.type
_entity.pdbx_description
1 polymer ?
#
loop_
_entity_poly.entity_id
_entity_poly.type
_entity_poly.pdbx_seq_one_letter_code
_entity_poly.pdbx_strand_id
1 'polypeptide(L)'
;MKLNITALADRMIWFITLIFLVLSLTISFALGEANYGAYVLFVCLFGLIIFYLIREQGVIKLRFNWMHAYMLIFIGACYLSAINATDVSVAMSRSFDMVKIFFMLIILYMCYQDKKSVDTLLKIGMWTGYIVCFYTVYFYGLDYFITVLSSSARIANDALNANTVGLLGANAIVMTLYYMLYDRPRWWHIIALPTLGILAATGSRKALVFVGVGTVLLFIFKSFRSAN
;
A
#
# COMPACT_ATOMS: atom_id res chain seq x y z
N MET A 1 -8.72 21.55 29.17
CA MET A 1 -8.05 20.49 28.38
C MET A 1 -7.43 21.15 27.15
N LYS A 2 -6.10 21.44 27.18
CA LYS A 2 -5.42 22.01 25.99
C LYS A 2 -5.34 20.91 24.94
N LEU A 3 -6.06 21.08 23.83
CA LEU A 3 -5.92 20.18 22.67
C LEU A 3 -4.45 20.25 22.23
N ASN A 4 -3.77 19.12 22.25
CA ASN A 4 -2.42 19.04 21.70
C ASN A 4 -2.56 18.97 20.17
N ILE A 5 -2.45 20.14 19.53
CA ILE A 5 -2.66 20.33 18.08
C ILE A 5 -1.73 19.42 17.26
N THR A 6 -0.50 19.20 17.74
CA THR A 6 0.44 18.30 17.07
C THR A 6 -0.02 16.84 17.11
N ALA A 7 -0.52 16.38 18.25
CA ALA A 7 -1.07 15.04 18.38
C ALA A 7 -2.33 14.83 17.53
N LEU A 8 -3.14 15.87 17.37
CA LEU A 8 -4.29 15.83 16.46
C LEU A 8 -3.80 15.74 15.00
N ALA A 9 -2.82 16.55 14.61
CA ALA A 9 -2.24 16.51 13.27
C ALA A 9 -1.66 15.14 12.92
N ASP A 10 -0.94 14.49 13.84
CA ASP A 10 -0.41 13.13 13.65
C ASP A 10 -1.52 12.10 13.42
N ARG A 11 -2.63 12.18 14.18
CA ARG A 11 -3.78 11.30 13.98
C ARG A 11 -4.46 11.53 12.63
N MET A 12 -4.57 12.79 12.20
CA MET A 12 -5.16 13.12 10.90
C MET A 12 -4.27 12.68 9.74
N ILE A 13 -2.94 12.84 9.84
CA ILE A 13 -1.98 12.30 8.86
C ILE A 13 -2.16 10.78 8.72
N TRP A 14 -2.21 10.05 9.85
CA TRP A 14 -2.44 8.61 9.87
C TRP A 14 -3.76 8.25 9.16
N PHE A 15 -4.85 8.89 9.54
CA PHE A 15 -6.18 8.61 9.02
C PHE A 15 -6.31 8.92 7.52
N ILE A 16 -5.77 10.06 7.07
CA ILE A 16 -5.77 10.43 5.65
C ILE A 16 -4.92 9.47 4.84
N THR A 17 -3.76 9.03 5.37
CA THR A 17 -2.90 8.05 4.70
C THR A 17 -3.63 6.71 4.53
N LEU A 18 -4.32 6.24 5.58
CA LEU A 18 -5.12 5.01 5.52
C LEU A 18 -6.25 5.12 4.48
N ILE A 19 -7.04 6.19 4.57
CA ILE A 19 -8.13 6.46 3.61
C ILE A 19 -7.58 6.51 2.19
N PHE A 20 -6.49 7.25 1.98
CA PHE A 20 -5.88 7.37 0.66
C PHE A 20 -5.51 5.99 0.10
N LEU A 21 -4.78 5.17 0.87
CA LEU A 21 -4.35 3.85 0.42
C LEU A 21 -5.52 2.91 0.17
N VAL A 22 -6.54 2.91 1.02
CA VAL A 22 -7.74 2.09 0.83
C VAL A 22 -8.54 2.58 -0.38
N LEU A 23 -8.85 3.87 -0.45
CA LEU A 23 -9.69 4.41 -1.53
C LEU A 23 -8.99 4.35 -2.88
N SER A 24 -7.70 4.67 -2.97
CA SER A 24 -6.96 4.59 -4.24
C SER A 24 -6.96 3.17 -4.82
N LEU A 25 -7.10 2.14 -3.97
CA LEU A 25 -7.12 0.75 -4.36
C LEU A 25 -8.52 0.18 -4.58
N THR A 26 -9.54 0.76 -3.95
CA THR A 26 -10.92 0.25 -4.04
C THR A 26 -11.82 1.06 -4.96
N ILE A 27 -11.68 2.39 -5.00
CA ILE A 27 -12.55 3.26 -5.83
C ILE A 27 -12.28 3.07 -7.32
N SER A 28 -11.03 2.91 -7.73
CA SER A 28 -10.72 2.62 -9.14
C SER A 28 -11.37 1.33 -9.62
N PHE A 29 -11.73 0.43 -8.71
CA PHE A 29 -12.39 -0.83 -8.99
C PHE A 29 -13.93 -0.73 -8.96
N ALA A 30 -14.48 0.09 -8.06
CA ALA A 30 -15.93 0.14 -7.83
C ALA A 30 -16.67 1.03 -8.84
N LEU A 31 -16.01 2.06 -9.36
CA LEU A 31 -16.67 3.11 -10.15
C LEU A 31 -16.29 3.11 -11.64
N GLY A 32 -15.34 2.26 -12.06
CA GLY A 32 -14.97 2.11 -13.48
C GLY A 32 -14.42 3.36 -14.18
N GLU A 33 -14.43 4.51 -13.52
CA GLU A 33 -14.04 5.79 -14.09
C GLU A 33 -12.72 6.28 -13.50
N ALA A 34 -11.71 6.43 -14.35
CA ALA A 34 -10.36 6.87 -13.99
C ALA A 34 -10.29 8.22 -13.27
N ASN A 35 -11.31 9.05 -13.40
CA ASN A 35 -11.31 10.42 -12.88
C ASN A 35 -11.49 10.51 -11.36
N TYR A 36 -12.29 9.65 -10.74
CA TYR A 36 -12.53 9.72 -9.29
C TYR A 36 -11.28 9.39 -8.46
N GLY A 37 -10.43 8.48 -8.93
CA GLY A 37 -9.16 8.18 -8.29
C GLY A 37 -8.22 9.39 -8.22
N ALA A 38 -8.21 10.24 -9.25
CA ALA A 38 -7.42 11.47 -9.27
C ALA A 38 -7.92 12.49 -8.24
N TYR A 39 -9.25 12.69 -8.12
CA TYR A 39 -9.81 13.61 -7.13
C TYR A 39 -9.51 13.17 -5.69
N VAL A 40 -9.67 11.88 -5.38
CA VAL A 40 -9.31 11.33 -4.06
C VAL A 40 -7.84 11.53 -3.76
N LEU A 41 -6.97 11.28 -4.75
CA LEU A 41 -5.53 11.55 -4.63
C LEU A 41 -5.27 13.00 -4.25
N PHE A 42 -5.82 13.96 -5.00
CA PHE A 42 -5.59 15.39 -4.74
C PHE A 42 -6.10 15.83 -3.38
N VAL A 43 -7.31 15.42 -2.99
CA VAL A 43 -7.89 15.77 -1.68
C VAL A 43 -7.03 15.22 -0.53
N CYS A 44 -6.61 13.95 -0.63
CA CYS A 44 -5.77 13.34 0.38
C CYS A 44 -4.38 13.96 0.44
N LEU A 45 -3.74 14.24 -0.70
CA LEU A 45 -2.43 14.90 -0.76
C LEU A 45 -2.49 16.31 -0.16
N PHE A 46 -3.51 17.06 -0.49
CA PHE A 46 -3.72 18.40 0.06
C PHE A 46 -3.94 18.34 1.58
N GLY A 47 -4.76 17.41 2.04
CA GLY A 47 -4.96 17.17 3.48
C GLY A 47 -3.66 16.79 4.20
N LEU A 48 -2.85 15.89 3.62
CA LEU A 48 -1.54 15.51 4.18
C LEU A 48 -0.60 16.71 4.30
N ILE A 49 -0.54 17.57 3.28
CA ILE A 49 0.30 18.79 3.30
C ILE A 49 -0.16 19.73 4.40
N ILE A 50 -1.48 19.99 4.52
CA ILE A 50 -2.02 20.87 5.56
C ILE A 50 -1.67 20.35 6.95
N PHE A 51 -1.95 19.09 7.24
CA PHE A 51 -1.66 18.54 8.58
C PHE A 51 -0.17 18.40 8.85
N TYR A 52 0.65 18.15 7.82
CA TYR A 52 2.10 18.24 7.95
C TYR A 52 2.55 19.64 8.35
N LEU A 53 2.05 20.69 7.67
CA LEU A 53 2.40 22.09 8.01
C LEU A 53 1.93 22.46 9.42
N ILE A 54 0.75 22.01 9.85
CA ILE A 54 0.28 22.22 11.22
C ILE A 54 1.22 21.55 12.23
N ARG A 55 1.66 20.31 11.95
CA ARG A 55 2.58 19.56 12.81
C ARG A 55 3.94 20.25 12.92
N GLU A 56 4.50 20.69 11.80
CA GLU A 56 5.82 21.29 11.70
C GLU A 56 5.81 22.82 11.86
N GLN A 57 4.69 23.41 12.33
CA GLN A 57 4.54 24.85 12.57
C GLN A 57 4.86 25.71 11.35
N GLY A 58 4.43 25.26 10.16
CA GLY A 58 4.63 25.97 8.90
C GLY A 58 6.00 25.74 8.23
N VAL A 59 6.89 24.94 8.83
CA VAL A 59 8.23 24.67 8.26
C VAL A 59 8.18 23.46 7.34
N ILE A 60 8.57 23.62 6.08
CA ILE A 60 8.72 22.51 5.12
C ILE A 60 10.13 21.95 5.23
N LYS A 61 10.26 20.72 5.72
CA LYS A 61 11.52 19.98 5.80
C LYS A 61 11.61 18.97 4.66
N LEU A 62 11.98 19.45 3.49
CA LEU A 62 12.19 18.58 2.32
C LEU A 62 13.57 17.89 2.45
N ARG A 63 13.56 16.57 2.59
CA ARG A 63 14.79 15.76 2.58
C ARG A 63 14.82 14.94 1.30
N PHE A 64 15.75 15.27 0.43
CA PHE A 64 16.01 14.51 -0.78
C PHE A 64 17.03 13.41 -0.51
N ASN A 65 16.77 12.19 -0.96
CA ASN A 65 17.69 11.06 -0.82
C ASN A 65 17.85 10.31 -2.15
N TRP A 66 18.74 9.34 -2.19
CA TRP A 66 19.01 8.55 -3.39
C TRP A 66 17.78 7.87 -3.98
N MET A 67 16.81 7.48 -3.14
CA MET A 67 15.55 6.89 -3.61
C MET A 67 14.76 7.85 -4.51
N HIS A 68 14.71 9.13 -4.15
CA HIS A 68 14.07 10.16 -4.97
C HIS A 68 14.81 10.36 -6.30
N ALA A 69 16.16 10.32 -6.26
CA ALA A 69 16.97 10.41 -7.48
C ALA A 69 16.70 9.23 -8.42
N TYR A 70 16.67 8.00 -7.91
CA TYR A 70 16.32 6.82 -8.72
C TYR A 70 14.92 6.89 -9.32
N MET A 71 13.93 7.36 -8.56
CA MET A 71 12.58 7.56 -9.07
C MET A 71 12.54 8.59 -10.20
N LEU A 72 13.27 9.69 -10.09
CA LEU A 72 13.36 10.68 -11.18
C LEU A 72 14.00 10.10 -12.45
N ILE A 73 15.09 9.33 -12.30
CA ILE A 73 15.74 8.63 -13.42
C ILE A 73 14.76 7.64 -14.06
N PHE A 74 14.02 6.88 -13.23
CA PHE A 74 13.02 5.93 -13.71
C PHE A 74 11.88 6.63 -14.47
N ILE A 75 11.38 7.75 -13.97
CA ILE A 75 10.36 8.55 -14.65
C ILE A 75 10.90 9.06 -15.99
N GLY A 76 12.13 9.57 -16.01
CA GLY A 76 12.78 9.99 -17.26
C GLY A 76 12.87 8.85 -18.28
N ALA A 77 13.26 7.65 -17.85
CA ALA A 77 13.29 6.46 -18.70
C ALA A 77 11.89 6.07 -19.22
N CYS A 78 10.83 6.18 -18.38
CA CYS A 78 9.45 5.96 -18.82
C CYS A 78 9.03 6.93 -19.94
N TYR A 79 9.33 8.22 -19.80
CA TYR A 79 9.03 9.22 -20.84
C TYR A 79 9.83 8.99 -22.12
N LEU A 80 11.11 8.65 -22.02
CA LEU A 80 11.93 8.31 -23.19
C LEU A 80 11.39 7.07 -23.91
N SER A 81 11.00 6.04 -23.16
CA SER A 81 10.37 4.84 -23.73
C SER A 81 9.02 5.14 -24.39
N ALA A 82 8.25 6.09 -23.85
CA ALA A 82 6.94 6.45 -24.37
C ALA A 82 7.01 7.08 -25.77
N ILE A 83 8.13 7.73 -26.14
CA ILE A 83 8.31 8.35 -27.46
C ILE A 83 8.24 7.31 -28.59
N ASN A 84 8.74 6.08 -28.33
CA ASN A 84 8.76 4.99 -29.31
C ASN A 84 7.62 3.98 -29.12
N ALA A 85 6.61 4.31 -28.30
CA ALA A 85 5.49 3.42 -28.06
C ALA A 85 4.52 3.39 -29.27
N THR A 86 3.85 2.25 -29.46
CA THR A 86 2.83 2.09 -30.50
C THR A 86 1.67 3.07 -30.31
N ASP A 87 1.30 3.35 -29.04
CA ASP A 87 0.36 4.39 -28.65
C ASP A 87 1.04 5.36 -27.68
N VAL A 88 1.56 6.44 -28.26
CA VAL A 88 2.30 7.48 -27.54
C VAL A 88 1.43 8.16 -26.50
N SER A 89 0.15 8.40 -26.80
CA SER A 89 -0.78 9.10 -25.89
C SER A 89 -1.01 8.29 -24.59
N VAL A 90 -1.29 7.00 -24.75
CA VAL A 90 -1.48 6.09 -23.61
C VAL A 90 -0.17 5.94 -22.81
N ALA A 91 0.97 5.79 -23.49
CA ALA A 91 2.26 5.66 -22.84
C ALA A 91 2.66 6.92 -22.05
N MET A 92 2.41 8.11 -22.61
CA MET A 92 2.64 9.39 -21.91
C MET A 92 1.74 9.55 -20.70
N SER A 93 0.46 9.19 -20.81
CA SER A 93 -0.48 9.20 -19.67
C SER A 93 0.01 8.30 -18.54
N ARG A 94 0.46 7.07 -18.85
CA ARG A 94 1.04 6.14 -17.87
C ARG A 94 2.33 6.67 -17.24
N SER A 95 3.18 7.33 -18.02
CA SER A 95 4.39 7.99 -17.50
C SER A 95 4.04 9.14 -16.55
N PHE A 96 2.98 9.88 -16.82
CA PHE A 96 2.48 10.92 -15.92
C PHE A 96 1.91 10.35 -14.61
N ASP A 97 1.33 9.15 -14.62
CA ASP A 97 0.92 8.48 -13.37
C ASP A 97 2.13 8.20 -12.46
N MET A 98 3.32 7.90 -13.02
CA MET A 98 4.54 7.75 -12.23
C MET A 98 4.98 9.06 -11.56
N VAL A 99 4.76 10.21 -12.21
CA VAL A 99 5.00 11.54 -11.60
C VAL A 99 4.10 11.75 -10.39
N LYS A 100 2.81 11.40 -10.49
CA LYS A 100 1.86 11.50 -9.36
C LYS A 100 2.31 10.63 -8.18
N ILE A 101 2.74 9.39 -8.45
CA ILE A 101 3.27 8.48 -7.43
C ILE A 101 4.53 9.07 -6.77
N PHE A 102 5.41 9.69 -7.54
CA PHE A 102 6.61 10.35 -7.02
C PHE A 102 6.28 11.47 -6.04
N PHE A 103 5.35 12.38 -6.39
CA PHE A 103 4.91 13.44 -5.49
C PHE A 103 4.30 12.87 -4.20
N MET A 104 3.50 11.82 -4.31
CA MET A 104 2.95 11.15 -3.16
C MET A 104 4.03 10.57 -2.25
N LEU A 105 5.04 9.90 -2.83
CA LEU A 105 6.16 9.35 -2.06
C LEU A 105 6.94 10.43 -1.33
N ILE A 106 7.16 11.60 -1.94
CA ILE A 106 7.80 12.75 -1.28
C ILE A 106 6.97 13.18 -0.07
N ILE A 107 5.65 13.35 -0.22
CA ILE A 107 4.78 13.80 0.86
C ILE A 107 4.73 12.76 1.99
N LEU A 108 4.60 11.48 1.65
CA LEU A 108 4.67 10.42 2.66
C LEU A 108 6.04 10.39 3.36
N TYR A 109 7.12 10.55 2.62
CA TYR A 109 8.46 10.61 3.21
C TYR A 109 8.63 11.82 4.16
N MET A 110 8.04 12.97 3.84
CA MET A 110 8.00 14.11 4.75
C MET A 110 7.19 13.83 6.02
N CYS A 111 6.07 13.11 5.88
CA CYS A 111 5.21 12.79 7.02
C CYS A 111 5.79 11.72 7.95
N TYR A 112 6.58 10.78 7.42
CA TYR A 112 7.04 9.56 8.12
C TYR A 112 8.57 9.45 8.12
N GLN A 113 9.26 10.31 8.88
CA GLN A 113 10.73 10.37 8.89
C GLN A 113 11.41 9.63 10.05
N ASP A 114 10.75 9.54 11.19
CA ASP A 114 11.29 8.88 12.37
C ASP A 114 10.86 7.40 12.44
N LYS A 115 11.59 6.61 13.22
CA LYS A 115 11.34 5.16 13.37
C LYS A 115 9.90 4.84 13.78
N LYS A 116 9.32 5.64 14.68
CA LYS A 116 7.95 5.45 15.15
C LYS A 116 6.93 5.72 14.06
N SER A 117 7.14 6.78 13.27
CA SER A 117 6.28 7.12 12.14
C SER A 117 6.37 6.08 11.03
N VAL A 118 7.57 5.57 10.72
CA VAL A 118 7.75 4.48 9.76
C VAL A 118 7.02 3.21 10.22
N ASP A 119 7.12 2.83 11.50
CA ASP A 119 6.36 1.71 12.06
C ASP A 119 4.84 1.93 11.91
N THR A 120 4.40 3.16 12.09
CA THR A 120 2.99 3.54 11.87
C THR A 120 2.60 3.37 10.40
N LEU A 121 3.43 3.79 9.45
CA LEU A 121 3.19 3.60 8.01
C LEU A 121 3.12 2.12 7.63
N LEU A 122 4.00 1.29 8.18
CA LEU A 122 3.96 -0.16 7.98
C LEU A 122 2.66 -0.77 8.49
N LYS A 123 2.17 -0.33 9.66
CA LYS A 123 0.85 -0.75 10.19
C LYS A 123 -0.30 -0.30 9.29
N ILE A 124 -0.24 0.92 8.75
CA ILE A 124 -1.24 1.40 7.77
C ILE A 124 -1.23 0.49 6.54
N GLY A 125 -0.06 0.20 5.96
CA GLY A 125 0.06 -0.70 4.81
C GLY A 125 -0.48 -2.10 5.10
N MET A 126 -0.22 -2.65 6.28
CA MET A 126 -0.77 -3.92 6.73
C MET A 126 -2.30 -3.90 6.80
N TRP A 127 -2.88 -2.90 7.46
CA TRP A 127 -4.34 -2.77 7.58
C TRP A 127 -5.00 -2.51 6.22
N THR A 128 -4.38 -1.72 5.35
CA THR A 128 -4.84 -1.53 3.98
C THR A 128 -4.94 -2.86 3.24
N GLY A 129 -3.93 -3.73 3.33
CA GLY A 129 -3.96 -5.04 2.73
C GLY A 129 -5.12 -5.91 3.22
N TYR A 130 -5.38 -5.92 4.53
CA TYR A 130 -6.53 -6.62 5.09
C TYR A 130 -7.86 -6.06 4.60
N ILE A 131 -8.04 -4.73 4.67
CA ILE A 131 -9.28 -4.07 4.24
C ILE A 131 -9.57 -4.40 2.76
N VAL A 132 -8.56 -4.31 1.89
CA VAL A 132 -8.74 -4.61 0.46
C VAL A 132 -9.06 -6.09 0.24
N CYS A 133 -8.41 -7.01 0.94
CA CYS A 133 -8.72 -8.43 0.86
C CYS A 133 -10.16 -8.73 1.28
N PHE A 134 -10.61 -8.23 2.43
CA PHE A 134 -11.97 -8.45 2.90
C PHE A 134 -13.02 -7.71 2.06
N TYR A 135 -12.70 -6.51 1.57
CA TYR A 135 -13.54 -5.81 0.60
C TYR A 135 -13.73 -6.64 -0.68
N THR A 136 -12.67 -7.32 -1.15
CA THR A 136 -12.76 -8.22 -2.31
C THR A 136 -13.72 -9.37 -2.05
N VAL A 137 -13.68 -10.00 -0.86
CA VAL A 137 -14.64 -11.05 -0.48
C VAL A 137 -16.07 -10.51 -0.43
N TYR A 138 -16.26 -9.31 0.15
CA TYR A 138 -17.55 -8.64 0.20
C TYR A 138 -18.11 -8.37 -1.20
N PHE A 139 -17.27 -7.89 -2.12
CA PHE A 139 -17.67 -7.50 -3.47
C PHE A 139 -18.09 -8.69 -4.33
N TYR A 140 -17.35 -9.80 -4.25
CA TYR A 140 -17.64 -11.00 -5.04
C TYR A 140 -18.61 -11.97 -4.35
N GLY A 141 -18.78 -11.87 -3.06
CA GLY A 141 -19.52 -12.81 -2.24
C GLY A 141 -18.69 -14.04 -1.84
N LEU A 142 -19.00 -14.57 -0.67
CA LEU A 142 -18.28 -15.71 -0.08
C LEU A 142 -18.41 -16.98 -0.94
N ASP A 143 -19.57 -17.24 -1.50
CA ASP A 143 -19.85 -18.43 -2.33
C ASP A 143 -18.97 -18.47 -3.57
N TYR A 144 -18.72 -17.31 -4.20
CA TYR A 144 -17.80 -17.20 -5.32
C TYR A 144 -16.38 -17.59 -4.91
N PHE A 145 -15.91 -17.11 -3.76
CA PHE A 145 -14.58 -17.46 -3.24
C PHE A 145 -14.44 -18.96 -2.97
N ILE A 146 -15.43 -19.58 -2.34
CA ILE A 146 -15.44 -21.02 -2.08
C ILE A 146 -15.39 -21.80 -3.40
N THR A 147 -16.17 -21.37 -4.39
CA THR A 147 -16.19 -21.98 -5.73
C THR A 147 -14.82 -21.85 -6.42
N VAL A 148 -14.19 -20.67 -6.37
CA VAL A 148 -12.86 -20.44 -6.94
C VAL A 148 -11.81 -21.34 -6.27
N LEU A 149 -11.83 -21.44 -4.94
CA LEU A 149 -10.89 -22.28 -4.20
C LEU A 149 -11.07 -23.78 -4.52
N SER A 150 -12.33 -24.25 -4.68
CA SER A 150 -12.63 -25.65 -4.96
C SER A 150 -12.33 -26.04 -6.42
N SER A 151 -12.51 -25.12 -7.37
CA SER A 151 -12.34 -25.36 -8.80
C SER A 151 -10.93 -25.10 -9.31
N SER A 152 -9.98 -24.69 -8.44
CA SER A 152 -8.64 -24.21 -8.83
C SER A 152 -8.68 -23.08 -9.89
N ALA A 153 -9.83 -22.42 -10.02
CA ALA A 153 -9.99 -21.25 -10.84
C ALA A 153 -9.25 -20.05 -10.21
N ARG A 154 -9.18 -18.96 -10.95
CA ARG A 154 -8.59 -17.72 -10.47
C ARG A 154 -9.70 -16.67 -10.37
N ILE A 155 -9.62 -15.78 -9.38
CA ILE A 155 -10.45 -14.58 -9.40
C ILE A 155 -10.15 -13.82 -10.69
N ALA A 156 -11.07 -13.91 -11.63
CA ALA A 156 -10.96 -13.27 -12.93
C ALA A 156 -12.13 -12.32 -13.07
N ASN A 157 -11.86 -11.02 -12.93
CA ASN A 157 -12.81 -10.00 -13.30
C ASN A 157 -12.05 -8.73 -13.67
N ASP A 158 -12.57 -7.97 -14.62
CA ASP A 158 -11.99 -6.70 -15.09
C ASP A 158 -12.01 -5.63 -13.99
N ALA A 159 -12.89 -5.78 -12.99
CA ALA A 159 -13.04 -4.80 -11.91
C ALA A 159 -11.91 -4.87 -10.86
N LEU A 160 -11.37 -6.05 -10.52
CA LEU A 160 -10.35 -6.22 -9.50
C LEU A 160 -9.15 -7.01 -10.03
N ASN A 161 -7.99 -6.34 -10.10
CA ASN A 161 -6.77 -7.02 -10.50
C ASN A 161 -6.31 -7.99 -9.39
N ALA A 162 -6.52 -9.30 -9.61
CA ALA A 162 -6.16 -10.34 -8.67
C ALA A 162 -4.69 -10.29 -8.20
N ASN A 163 -3.76 -9.84 -9.06
CA ASN A 163 -2.37 -9.68 -8.67
C ASN A 163 -2.19 -8.55 -7.64
N THR A 164 -2.92 -7.45 -7.79
CA THR A 164 -2.86 -6.32 -6.84
C THR A 164 -3.42 -6.75 -5.48
N VAL A 165 -4.59 -7.38 -5.46
CA VAL A 165 -5.19 -7.92 -4.22
C VAL A 165 -4.23 -8.93 -3.58
N GLY A 166 -3.67 -9.84 -4.38
CA GLY A 166 -2.70 -10.82 -3.93
C GLY A 166 -1.46 -10.18 -3.29
N LEU A 167 -0.84 -9.18 -3.93
CA LEU A 167 0.35 -8.51 -3.38
C LEU A 167 0.05 -7.74 -2.11
N LEU A 168 -1.11 -7.08 -2.01
CA LEU A 168 -1.52 -6.36 -0.80
C LEU A 168 -1.78 -7.32 0.37
N GLY A 169 -2.48 -8.43 0.11
CA GLY A 169 -2.68 -9.48 1.10
C GLY A 169 -1.36 -10.12 1.54
N ALA A 170 -0.45 -10.38 0.60
CA ALA A 170 0.88 -10.91 0.89
C ALA A 170 1.69 -9.95 1.76
N ASN A 171 1.66 -8.64 1.46
CA ASN A 171 2.32 -7.63 2.28
C ASN A 171 1.73 -7.60 3.71
N ALA A 172 0.39 -7.64 3.84
CA ALA A 172 -0.26 -7.69 5.15
C ALA A 172 0.15 -8.92 5.98
N ILE A 173 0.25 -10.09 5.34
CA ILE A 173 0.69 -11.33 6.00
C ILE A 173 2.14 -11.22 6.47
N VAL A 174 3.06 -10.79 5.59
CA VAL A 174 4.49 -10.63 5.94
C VAL A 174 4.69 -9.63 7.06
N MET A 175 3.97 -8.49 7.04
CA MET A 175 4.00 -7.50 8.12
C MET A 175 3.44 -8.07 9.42
N THR A 176 2.38 -8.85 9.37
CA THR A 176 1.83 -9.52 10.57
C THR A 176 2.84 -10.50 11.15
N LEU A 177 3.50 -11.32 10.32
CA LEU A 177 4.57 -12.21 10.75
C LEU A 177 5.73 -11.43 11.38
N TYR A 178 6.10 -10.28 10.80
CA TYR A 178 7.09 -9.40 11.39
C TYR A 178 6.69 -8.99 12.81
N TYR A 179 5.48 -8.50 13.02
CA TYR A 179 5.01 -8.09 14.35
C TYR A 179 4.88 -9.27 15.33
N MET A 180 4.50 -10.47 14.86
CA MET A 180 4.49 -11.66 15.69
C MET A 180 5.89 -12.08 16.14
N LEU A 181 6.89 -11.93 15.30
CA LEU A 181 8.26 -12.35 15.55
C LEU A 181 9.07 -11.36 16.38
N TYR A 182 8.87 -10.06 16.19
CA TYR A 182 9.69 -8.98 16.77
C TYR A 182 8.98 -8.13 17.83
N ASP A 183 7.65 -8.21 17.92
CA ASP A 183 6.82 -7.66 18.99
C ASP A 183 6.18 -8.83 19.75
N ARG A 184 5.10 -8.60 20.45
CA ARG A 184 4.34 -9.64 21.15
C ARG A 184 3.21 -10.16 20.25
N PRO A 185 3.02 -11.50 20.16
CA PRO A 185 1.87 -12.04 19.47
C PRO A 185 0.58 -11.53 20.13
N ARG A 186 -0.36 -11.09 19.31
CA ARG A 186 -1.67 -10.57 19.72
C ARG A 186 -2.77 -11.38 19.06
N TRP A 187 -3.92 -11.48 19.71
CA TRP A 187 -5.05 -12.25 19.20
C TRP A 187 -5.50 -11.86 17.79
N TRP A 188 -5.40 -10.57 17.42
CA TRP A 188 -5.80 -10.08 16.09
C TRP A 188 -4.89 -10.57 14.94
N HIS A 189 -3.71 -11.11 15.24
CA HIS A 189 -2.86 -11.71 14.21
C HIS A 189 -3.50 -12.90 13.50
N ILE A 190 -4.54 -13.50 14.11
CA ILE A 190 -5.31 -14.61 13.52
C ILE A 190 -5.96 -14.21 12.18
N ILE A 191 -6.16 -12.90 11.92
CA ILE A 191 -6.72 -12.37 10.68
C ILE A 191 -5.85 -12.71 9.45
N ALA A 192 -4.57 -13.05 9.66
CA ALA A 192 -3.69 -13.52 8.59
C ALA A 192 -4.15 -14.86 7.98
N LEU A 193 -4.81 -15.73 8.76
CA LEU A 193 -5.26 -17.03 8.29
C LEU A 193 -6.33 -16.93 7.18
N PRO A 194 -7.48 -16.23 7.37
CA PRO A 194 -8.43 -16.06 6.28
C PRO A 194 -7.82 -15.29 5.10
N THR A 195 -6.89 -14.35 5.36
CA THR A 195 -6.19 -13.63 4.28
C THR A 195 -5.33 -14.55 3.43
N LEU A 196 -4.71 -15.61 3.99
CA LEU A 196 -4.03 -16.65 3.23
C LEU A 196 -4.99 -17.38 2.27
N GLY A 197 -6.20 -17.67 2.72
CA GLY A 197 -7.25 -18.24 1.85
C GLY A 197 -7.60 -17.33 0.68
N ILE A 198 -7.79 -16.03 0.95
CA ILE A 198 -8.04 -15.02 -0.08
C ILE A 198 -6.86 -14.95 -1.06
N LEU A 199 -5.63 -14.95 -0.54
CA LEU A 199 -4.40 -14.96 -1.34
C LEU A 199 -4.35 -16.17 -2.28
N ALA A 200 -4.67 -17.36 -1.79
CA ALA A 200 -4.75 -18.58 -2.59
C ALA A 200 -5.79 -18.44 -3.72
N ALA A 201 -6.97 -17.91 -3.42
CA ALA A 201 -8.02 -17.67 -4.41
C ALA A 201 -7.64 -16.67 -5.51
N THR A 202 -6.73 -15.72 -5.23
CA THR A 202 -6.21 -14.82 -6.28
C THR A 202 -5.40 -15.54 -7.35
N GLY A 203 -4.85 -16.72 -7.05
CA GLY A 203 -3.96 -17.47 -7.95
C GLY A 203 -2.66 -16.71 -8.30
N SER A 204 -2.31 -15.68 -7.53
CA SER A 204 -1.12 -14.86 -7.79
C SER A 204 0.15 -15.55 -7.32
N ARG A 205 0.87 -16.19 -8.25
CA ARG A 205 2.16 -16.85 -7.96
C ARG A 205 3.19 -15.88 -7.37
N LYS A 206 3.20 -14.62 -7.84
CA LYS A 206 4.10 -13.56 -7.34
C LYS A 206 3.84 -13.27 -5.86
N ALA A 207 2.59 -13.22 -5.46
CA ALA A 207 2.19 -12.98 -4.08
C ALA A 207 2.59 -14.13 -3.16
N LEU A 208 2.40 -15.38 -3.60
CA LEU A 208 2.83 -16.56 -2.84
C LEU A 208 4.36 -16.60 -2.66
N VAL A 209 5.12 -16.32 -3.73
CA VAL A 209 6.58 -16.21 -3.66
C VAL A 209 6.99 -15.09 -2.69
N PHE A 210 6.33 -13.95 -2.73
CA PHE A 210 6.61 -12.83 -1.82
C PHE A 210 6.40 -13.22 -0.35
N VAL A 211 5.30 -13.92 -0.02
CA VAL A 211 5.07 -14.43 1.35
C VAL A 211 6.15 -15.45 1.74
N GLY A 212 6.46 -16.40 0.86
CA GLY A 212 7.46 -17.43 1.13
C GLY A 212 8.85 -16.83 1.39
N VAL A 213 9.34 -16.01 0.48
CA VAL A 213 10.64 -15.33 0.60
C VAL A 213 10.64 -14.38 1.81
N GLY A 214 9.60 -13.57 1.98
CA GLY A 214 9.48 -12.65 3.13
C GLY A 214 9.52 -13.40 4.46
N THR A 215 8.83 -14.53 4.57
CA THR A 215 8.82 -15.36 5.76
C THR A 215 10.24 -15.93 6.05
N VAL A 216 10.91 -16.50 5.05
CA VAL A 216 12.28 -17.04 5.20
C VAL A 216 13.23 -15.94 5.66
N LEU A 217 13.21 -14.77 5.02
CA LEU A 217 14.06 -13.63 5.40
C LEU A 217 13.80 -13.19 6.84
N LEU A 218 12.53 -13.09 7.27
CA LEU A 218 12.21 -12.72 8.66
C LEU A 218 12.79 -13.71 9.67
N PHE A 219 12.71 -15.01 9.41
CA PHE A 219 13.32 -16.04 10.27
C PHE A 219 14.84 -15.96 10.29
N ILE A 220 15.48 -15.78 9.14
CA ILE A 220 16.93 -15.60 9.03
C ILE A 220 17.39 -14.40 9.86
N PHE A 221 16.77 -13.22 9.68
CA PHE A 221 17.13 -12.02 10.44
C PHE A 221 16.87 -12.16 11.94
N LYS A 222 15.78 -12.86 12.33
CA LYS A 222 15.54 -13.15 13.75
C LYS A 222 16.62 -14.03 14.34
N SER A 223 17.06 -15.06 13.61
CA SER A 223 18.13 -15.97 14.03
C SER A 223 19.45 -15.24 14.26
N PHE A 224 19.85 -14.36 13.33
CA PHE A 224 21.05 -13.52 13.51
C PHE A 224 20.96 -12.59 14.71
N ARG A 225 19.78 -12.04 14.99
CA ARG A 225 19.59 -11.14 16.15
C ARG A 225 19.62 -11.89 17.50
N SER A 226 19.26 -13.16 17.53
CA SER A 226 19.29 -13.96 18.76
C SER A 226 20.68 -14.57 19.05
N ALA A 227 21.60 -14.54 18.09
CA ALA A 227 22.94 -15.05 18.21
C ALA A 227 23.97 -13.99 18.68
N ASN A 228 23.58 -12.72 18.68
CA ASN A 228 24.33 -11.58 19.23
C ASN A 228 23.67 -11.06 20.51
#